data_71c22705e05106b244fe9eba3f94148d
#
_entry.id   71c22705e05106b244fe9eba3f94148d
#
_cell.length_a   1.000
_cell.length_b   1.000
_cell.length_c   1.000
_cell.angle_alpha   90.00
_cell.angle_beta   90.00
_cell.angle_gamma   90.00
#
_symmetry.space_group_name_H-M   'P 1'
#
loop_
_entity.id
_entity.type
_entity.pdbx_description
1 polymer ?
#
loop_
_entity_poly.entity_id
_entity_poly.type
_entity_poly.pdbx_seq_one_letter_code
_entity_poly.pdbx_strand_id
1 'polypeptide(L)'
;MLELQNVCFEAEGKQILRDISLTLEDRFVAVTGPNGGGKSTLAKIIMGIDQPTSGRILFDGTDITGMSISDRANLGISYAFQQPVRFKGLRVQDLLKLASKKDTTVTAACSVLSEVGLCARDYMNRELNSTLSGGELKRIEIAMVLARGTKLSIFDEPEAGIDLWSFQNLIHVFEKMYEKIRGSILIISHQERILNMANKILYIKDGSVAAYGAKDQILPQLLKNQDSSTCKVLTDKLADGKKEVPVA
;
A
#
# COMPACT_ATOMS: atom_id res chain seq x y z
N MET A 1 -2.13 -13.71 -10.39
CA MET A 1 -2.49 -14.44 -9.14
C MET A 1 -1.29 -14.46 -8.20
N LEU A 2 -1.44 -14.07 -6.95
CA LEU A 2 -0.42 -14.18 -5.91
C LEU A 2 -0.91 -15.17 -4.84
N GLU A 3 -0.08 -16.17 -4.53
CA GLU A 3 -0.38 -17.18 -3.53
C GLU A 3 0.70 -17.21 -2.45
N LEU A 4 0.29 -17.20 -1.20
CA LEU A 4 1.13 -17.31 -0.02
C LEU A 4 0.82 -18.63 0.67
N GLN A 5 1.84 -19.44 0.96
CA GLN A 5 1.73 -20.76 1.56
C GLN A 5 2.58 -20.81 2.83
N ASN A 6 1.92 -20.81 4.00
CA ASN A 6 2.51 -20.93 5.34
C ASN A 6 3.68 -19.93 5.56
N VAL A 7 3.53 -18.69 5.06
CA VAL A 7 4.57 -17.68 5.13
C VAL A 7 4.71 -17.17 6.57
N CYS A 8 5.91 -17.35 7.12
CA CYS A 8 6.31 -16.83 8.43
C CYS A 8 7.47 -15.85 8.28
N PHE A 9 7.56 -14.91 9.19
CA PHE A 9 8.70 -13.99 9.27
C PHE A 9 9.03 -13.64 10.71
N GLU A 10 10.30 -13.80 11.03
CA GLU A 10 10.87 -13.44 12.32
C GLU A 10 12.00 -12.44 12.12
N ALA A 11 12.03 -11.40 12.95
CA ALA A 11 13.10 -10.42 13.00
C ALA A 11 13.44 -10.11 14.48
N GLU A 12 14.71 -10.07 14.80
CA GLU A 12 15.20 -9.74 16.13
C GLU A 12 14.58 -10.61 17.25
N GLY A 13 14.39 -11.91 16.98
CA GLY A 13 13.77 -12.85 17.92
C GLY A 13 12.26 -12.67 18.12
N LYS A 14 11.61 -11.79 17.34
CA LYS A 14 10.16 -11.57 17.40
C LYS A 14 9.49 -12.08 16.12
N GLN A 15 8.52 -12.95 16.28
CA GLN A 15 7.68 -13.42 15.17
C GLN A 15 6.70 -12.32 14.76
N ILE A 16 6.88 -11.80 13.55
CA ILE A 16 6.09 -10.69 12.98
C ILE A 16 4.95 -11.22 12.11
N LEU A 17 5.21 -12.26 11.29
CA LEU A 17 4.18 -12.94 10.53
C LEU A 17 4.12 -14.40 10.94
N ARG A 18 2.88 -14.92 11.03
CA ARG A 18 2.57 -16.27 11.53
C ARG A 18 1.66 -16.97 10.54
N ASP A 19 2.19 -17.94 9.84
CA ASP A 19 1.44 -18.87 8.99
C ASP A 19 0.45 -18.18 8.05
N ILE A 20 0.94 -17.20 7.30
CA ILE A 20 0.11 -16.50 6.31
C ILE A 20 -0.11 -17.42 5.11
N SER A 21 -1.33 -17.88 4.95
CA SER A 21 -1.77 -18.70 3.82
C SER A 21 -3.00 -18.07 3.18
N LEU A 22 -2.87 -17.58 1.94
CA LEU A 22 -3.99 -16.99 1.20
C LEU A 22 -3.66 -16.87 -0.27
N THR A 23 -4.71 -16.78 -1.09
CA THR A 23 -4.63 -16.53 -2.53
C THR A 23 -5.29 -15.18 -2.86
N LEU A 24 -4.56 -14.32 -3.56
CA LEU A 24 -5.00 -13.02 -4.02
C LEU A 24 -5.20 -13.06 -5.55
N GLU A 25 -6.45 -13.08 -5.98
CA GLU A 25 -6.84 -13.14 -7.40
C GLU A 25 -7.54 -11.86 -7.86
N ASP A 26 -8.06 -11.10 -6.91
CA ASP A 26 -8.87 -9.93 -7.17
C ASP A 26 -8.03 -8.77 -7.70
N ARG A 27 -8.66 -7.93 -8.52
CA ARG A 27 -7.98 -6.77 -9.12
C ARG A 27 -7.62 -5.70 -8.11
N PHE A 28 -8.38 -5.56 -7.02
CA PHE A 28 -8.10 -4.58 -5.98
C PHE A 28 -8.34 -5.19 -4.60
N VAL A 29 -7.25 -5.40 -3.86
CA VAL A 29 -7.28 -5.88 -2.48
C VAL A 29 -6.74 -4.81 -1.55
N ALA A 30 -7.51 -4.43 -0.55
CA ALA A 30 -7.06 -3.56 0.53
C ALA A 30 -6.58 -4.40 1.72
N VAL A 31 -5.42 -4.07 2.27
CA VAL A 31 -4.87 -4.66 3.49
C VAL A 31 -5.03 -3.67 4.61
N THR A 32 -5.68 -4.07 5.69
CA THR A 32 -5.86 -3.24 6.87
C THR A 32 -5.65 -4.03 8.17
N GLY A 33 -5.66 -3.35 9.31
CA GLY A 33 -5.41 -3.95 10.62
C GLY A 33 -4.59 -3.04 11.53
N PRO A 34 -4.42 -3.36 12.80
CA PRO A 34 -3.74 -2.50 13.76
C PRO A 34 -2.29 -2.20 13.37
N ASN A 35 -1.75 -1.08 13.89
CA ASN A 35 -0.34 -0.75 13.72
C ASN A 35 0.52 -1.85 14.36
N GLY A 36 1.62 -2.20 13.70
CA GLY A 36 2.47 -3.32 14.13
C GLY A 36 1.89 -4.72 13.83
N GLY A 37 0.72 -4.83 13.18
CA GLY A 37 0.09 -6.11 12.84
C GLY A 37 0.78 -6.93 11.75
N GLY A 38 1.83 -6.38 11.07
CA GLY A 38 2.60 -7.13 10.04
C GLY A 38 2.26 -6.75 8.59
N LYS A 39 1.39 -5.77 8.35
CA LYS A 39 0.92 -5.37 6.99
C LYS A 39 2.06 -4.99 6.04
N SER A 40 2.86 -3.99 6.43
CA SER A 40 4.01 -3.52 5.62
C SER A 40 5.09 -4.59 5.51
N THR A 41 5.27 -5.43 6.53
CA THR A 41 6.18 -6.57 6.49
C THR A 41 5.74 -7.58 5.43
N LEU A 42 4.44 -7.92 5.38
CA LEU A 42 3.91 -8.79 4.35
C LEU A 42 4.16 -8.24 2.95
N ALA A 43 3.89 -6.96 2.73
CA ALA A 43 4.12 -6.30 1.45
C ALA A 43 5.59 -6.28 1.05
N LYS A 44 6.52 -6.04 1.99
CA LYS A 44 7.96 -6.11 1.76
C LYS A 44 8.43 -7.52 1.41
N ILE A 45 7.89 -8.53 2.05
CA ILE A 45 8.18 -9.94 1.76
C ILE A 45 7.68 -10.31 0.36
N ILE A 46 6.49 -9.87 -0.05
CA ILE A 46 5.98 -10.09 -1.42
C ILE A 46 6.88 -9.43 -2.46
N MET A 47 7.43 -8.24 -2.17
CA MET A 47 8.39 -7.57 -3.07
C MET A 47 9.80 -8.17 -3.02
N GLY A 48 10.16 -8.94 -1.96
CA GLY A 48 11.48 -9.51 -1.75
C GLY A 48 12.48 -8.54 -1.11
N ILE A 49 11.99 -7.48 -0.47
CA ILE A 49 12.79 -6.57 0.36
C ILE A 49 13.23 -7.32 1.62
N ASP A 50 12.28 -8.01 2.26
CA ASP A 50 12.54 -8.94 3.35
C ASP A 50 12.32 -10.38 2.85
N GLN A 51 13.10 -11.34 3.35
CA GLN A 51 12.96 -12.75 3.01
C GLN A 51 12.14 -13.47 4.09
N PRO A 52 11.16 -14.31 3.74
CA PRO A 52 10.40 -15.06 4.72
C PRO A 52 11.30 -16.05 5.46
N THR A 53 11.06 -16.28 6.75
CA THR A 53 11.77 -17.28 7.55
C THR A 53 11.37 -18.70 7.12
N SER A 54 10.11 -18.88 6.72
CA SER A 54 9.57 -20.14 6.17
C SER A 54 8.35 -19.87 5.29
N GLY A 55 7.92 -20.90 4.57
CA GLY A 55 6.79 -20.84 3.65
C GLY A 55 7.21 -20.56 2.23
N ARG A 56 6.23 -20.36 1.34
CA ARG A 56 6.45 -20.14 -0.10
C ARG A 56 5.56 -19.02 -0.60
N ILE A 57 6.04 -18.35 -1.65
CA ILE A 57 5.32 -17.29 -2.35
C ILE A 57 5.33 -17.62 -3.83
N LEU A 58 4.14 -17.79 -4.41
CA LEU A 58 4.00 -18.03 -5.85
C LEU A 58 3.32 -16.82 -6.51
N PHE A 59 3.86 -16.41 -7.63
CA PHE A 59 3.30 -15.36 -8.47
C PHE A 59 3.08 -15.87 -9.89
N ASP A 60 1.83 -15.88 -10.34
CA ASP A 60 1.40 -16.52 -11.60
C ASP A 60 1.91 -17.97 -11.73
N GLY A 61 1.88 -18.73 -10.63
CA GLY A 61 2.37 -20.12 -10.57
C GLY A 61 3.90 -20.27 -10.46
N THR A 62 4.67 -19.20 -10.54
CA THR A 62 6.13 -19.20 -10.39
C THR A 62 6.51 -19.00 -8.93
N ASP A 63 7.34 -19.87 -8.36
CA ASP A 63 7.90 -19.69 -7.02
C ASP A 63 8.91 -18.52 -7.04
N ILE A 64 8.55 -17.44 -6.32
CA ILE A 64 9.36 -16.24 -6.20
C ILE A 64 10.03 -16.10 -4.84
N THR A 65 9.92 -17.10 -3.96
CA THR A 65 10.35 -17.02 -2.56
C THR A 65 11.80 -16.57 -2.42
N GLY A 66 12.72 -17.18 -3.16
CA GLY A 66 14.15 -16.86 -3.14
C GLY A 66 14.59 -15.81 -4.18
N MET A 67 13.65 -15.25 -4.96
CA MET A 67 14.01 -14.30 -6.02
C MET A 67 14.42 -12.93 -5.47
N SER A 68 15.37 -12.28 -6.14
CA SER A 68 15.76 -10.91 -5.84
C SER A 68 14.64 -9.90 -6.12
N ILE A 69 14.73 -8.71 -5.51
CA ILE A 69 13.82 -7.57 -5.81
C ILE A 69 13.78 -7.28 -7.31
N SER A 70 14.93 -7.31 -7.97
CA SER A 70 15.04 -7.03 -9.40
C SER A 70 14.34 -8.09 -10.25
N ASP A 71 14.45 -9.37 -9.90
CA ASP A 71 13.76 -10.45 -10.62
C ASP A 71 12.25 -10.36 -10.45
N ARG A 72 11.77 -10.14 -9.22
CA ARG A 72 10.33 -9.93 -8.96
C ARG A 72 9.80 -8.69 -9.67
N ALA A 73 10.58 -7.61 -9.71
CA ALA A 73 10.25 -6.43 -10.48
C ALA A 73 10.20 -6.71 -12.00
N ASN A 74 11.05 -7.61 -12.53
CA ASN A 74 11.01 -8.02 -13.92
C ASN A 74 9.81 -8.92 -14.24
N LEU A 75 9.33 -9.71 -13.29
CA LEU A 75 8.06 -10.45 -13.42
C LEU A 75 6.82 -9.55 -13.44
N GLY A 76 6.95 -8.28 -13.03
CA GLY A 76 5.89 -7.29 -13.08
C GLY A 76 5.32 -6.96 -11.70
N ILE A 77 6.07 -7.11 -10.62
CA ILE A 77 5.70 -6.62 -9.30
C ILE A 77 6.31 -5.24 -9.08
N SER A 78 5.55 -4.28 -8.56
CA SER A 78 6.04 -2.97 -8.15
C SER A 78 5.62 -2.65 -6.71
N TYR A 79 6.43 -1.82 -6.06
CA TYR A 79 6.21 -1.40 -4.68
C TYR A 79 6.37 0.11 -4.56
N ALA A 80 5.36 0.78 -4.05
CA ALA A 80 5.38 2.18 -3.68
C ALA A 80 5.49 2.29 -2.16
N PHE A 81 6.54 2.96 -1.68
CA PHE A 81 6.87 3.04 -0.26
C PHE A 81 5.95 4.01 0.50
N GLN A 82 5.79 3.80 1.80
CA GLN A 82 5.08 4.73 2.68
C GLN A 82 5.67 6.13 2.61
N GLN A 83 6.99 6.24 2.63
CA GLN A 83 7.70 7.50 2.35
C GLN A 83 8.29 7.44 0.94
N PRO A 84 7.89 8.36 0.05
CA PRO A 84 8.41 8.38 -1.32
C PRO A 84 9.91 8.62 -1.33
N VAL A 85 10.61 7.85 -2.17
CA VAL A 85 12.06 7.96 -2.32
C VAL A 85 12.39 9.22 -3.11
N ARG A 86 13.36 9.99 -2.61
CA ARG A 86 13.89 11.19 -3.29
C ARG A 86 15.18 10.83 -4.00
N PHE A 87 15.25 11.17 -5.28
CA PHE A 87 16.43 10.91 -6.10
C PHE A 87 17.11 12.23 -6.45
N LYS A 88 18.21 12.54 -5.75
CA LYS A 88 18.98 13.76 -6.01
C LYS A 88 19.58 13.72 -7.41
N GLY A 89 19.38 14.79 -8.19
CA GLY A 89 19.93 14.93 -9.54
C GLY A 89 19.11 14.25 -10.65
N LEU A 90 18.02 13.52 -10.31
CA LEU A 90 17.11 12.93 -11.31
C LEU A 90 15.86 13.80 -11.48
N ARG A 91 15.45 13.98 -12.72
CA ARG A 91 14.20 14.68 -13.08
C ARG A 91 13.06 13.67 -13.20
N VAL A 92 11.84 14.17 -13.10
CA VAL A 92 10.62 13.36 -13.27
C VAL A 92 10.63 12.58 -14.60
N GLN A 93 11.03 13.25 -15.71
CA GLN A 93 11.14 12.58 -17.01
C GLN A 93 12.15 11.42 -17.02
N ASP A 94 13.25 11.55 -16.29
CA ASP A 94 14.28 10.51 -16.25
C ASP A 94 13.75 9.27 -15.52
N LEU A 95 13.01 9.46 -14.45
CA LEU A 95 12.36 8.37 -13.72
C LEU A 95 11.26 7.70 -14.52
N LEU A 96 10.43 8.46 -15.24
CA LEU A 96 9.40 7.89 -16.11
C LEU A 96 10.01 7.04 -17.23
N LYS A 97 11.15 7.47 -17.81
CA LYS A 97 11.91 6.68 -18.80
C LYS A 97 12.44 5.40 -18.18
N LEU A 98 13.04 5.48 -16.99
CA LEU A 98 13.54 4.30 -16.28
C LEU A 98 12.41 3.32 -15.94
N ALA A 99 11.26 3.82 -15.51
CA ALA A 99 10.10 3.00 -15.15
C ALA A 99 9.52 2.26 -16.36
N SER A 100 9.38 2.92 -17.51
CA SER A 100 8.72 2.36 -18.69
C SER A 100 9.51 1.27 -19.41
N LYS A 101 10.82 1.13 -19.13
CA LYS A 101 11.75 0.21 -19.84
C LYS A 101 11.76 0.38 -21.38
N LYS A 102 11.14 1.41 -21.91
CA LYS A 102 11.07 1.75 -23.33
C LYS A 102 11.43 3.22 -23.51
N ASP A 103 11.83 3.58 -24.68
CA ASP A 103 11.97 5.00 -25.05
C ASP A 103 10.60 5.67 -24.91
N THR A 104 10.39 6.29 -23.74
CA THR A 104 9.15 6.98 -23.45
C THR A 104 9.11 8.25 -24.27
N THR A 105 8.20 8.33 -25.22
CA THR A 105 7.95 9.60 -25.94
C THR A 105 7.45 10.64 -24.97
N VAL A 106 7.73 11.91 -25.27
CA VAL A 106 7.21 13.05 -24.48
C VAL A 106 5.69 12.95 -24.32
N THR A 107 4.99 12.53 -25.38
CA THR A 107 3.54 12.34 -25.37
C THR A 107 3.10 11.28 -24.36
N ALA A 108 3.79 10.15 -24.27
CA ALA A 108 3.48 9.09 -23.30
C ALA A 108 3.73 9.56 -21.85
N ALA A 109 4.82 10.27 -21.60
CA ALA A 109 5.10 10.86 -20.28
C ALA A 109 4.04 11.92 -19.91
N CYS A 110 3.61 12.76 -20.85
CA CYS A 110 2.52 13.72 -20.67
C CYS A 110 1.21 13.02 -20.29
N SER A 111 0.85 11.94 -20.99
CA SER A 111 -0.37 11.18 -20.68
C SER A 111 -0.35 10.62 -19.27
N VAL A 112 0.75 9.97 -18.87
CA VAL A 112 0.88 9.38 -17.52
C VAL A 112 0.83 10.44 -16.41
N LEU A 113 1.51 11.58 -16.58
CA LEU A 113 1.45 12.68 -15.61
C LEU A 113 0.04 13.29 -15.51
N SER A 114 -0.65 13.43 -16.64
CA SER A 114 -2.04 13.92 -16.65
C SER A 114 -2.99 12.97 -15.90
N GLU A 115 -2.76 11.66 -15.94
CA GLU A 115 -3.57 10.67 -15.22
C GLU A 115 -3.48 10.85 -13.71
N VAL A 116 -2.31 11.23 -13.21
CA VAL A 116 -2.10 11.52 -11.79
C VAL A 116 -2.37 12.99 -11.44
N GLY A 117 -2.96 13.77 -12.34
CA GLY A 117 -3.31 15.17 -12.12
C GLY A 117 -2.11 16.11 -12.04
N LEU A 118 -1.01 15.79 -12.73
CA LEU A 118 0.18 16.64 -12.83
C LEU A 118 0.33 17.16 -14.26
N CYS A 119 0.58 18.49 -14.39
CA CYS A 119 0.86 19.09 -15.68
C CYS A 119 2.29 18.72 -16.13
N ALA A 120 2.43 18.03 -17.25
CA ALA A 120 3.73 17.61 -17.75
C ALA A 120 4.69 18.78 -17.99
N ARG A 121 4.17 19.93 -18.48
CA ARG A 121 4.98 21.14 -18.72
C ARG A 121 5.67 21.61 -17.44
N ASP A 122 4.98 21.53 -16.31
CA ASP A 122 5.46 22.06 -15.04
C ASP A 122 6.32 21.06 -14.27
N TYR A 123 6.15 19.76 -14.51
CA TYR A 123 6.76 18.71 -13.68
C TYR A 123 7.88 17.92 -14.39
N MET A 124 7.86 17.71 -15.71
CA MET A 124 8.82 16.84 -16.39
C MET A 124 10.28 17.18 -16.12
N ASN A 125 10.61 18.49 -16.05
CA ASN A 125 11.97 18.99 -15.85
C ASN A 125 12.33 19.23 -14.37
N ARG A 126 11.38 19.03 -13.44
CA ARG A 126 11.65 19.20 -12.01
C ARG A 126 12.44 18.03 -11.46
N GLU A 127 13.37 18.33 -10.57
CA GLU A 127 14.10 17.31 -9.81
C GLU A 127 13.25 16.77 -8.67
N LEU A 128 13.46 15.50 -8.31
CA LEU A 128 12.83 14.88 -7.14
C LEU A 128 13.56 15.28 -5.85
N ASN A 129 13.45 16.53 -5.50
CA ASN A 129 14.10 17.11 -4.33
C ASN A 129 13.07 17.64 -3.30
N SER A 130 13.54 18.42 -2.33
CA SER A 130 12.72 18.96 -1.24
C SER A 130 11.72 20.05 -1.66
N THR A 131 11.72 20.49 -2.91
CA THR A 131 10.78 21.52 -3.41
C THR A 131 9.43 20.93 -3.81
N LEU A 132 9.33 19.59 -3.93
CA LEU A 132 8.08 18.88 -4.19
C LEU A 132 7.36 18.58 -2.87
N SER A 133 6.06 18.84 -2.82
CA SER A 133 5.20 18.45 -1.70
C SER A 133 5.08 16.93 -1.59
N GLY A 134 4.68 16.42 -0.41
CA GLY A 134 4.45 15.00 -0.22
C GLY A 134 3.41 14.43 -1.19
N GLY A 135 2.32 15.16 -1.42
CA GLY A 135 1.28 14.77 -2.37
C GLY A 135 1.75 14.75 -3.83
N GLU A 136 2.63 15.67 -4.25
CA GLU A 136 3.22 15.65 -5.59
C GLU A 136 4.16 14.46 -5.77
N LEU A 137 5.01 14.19 -4.78
CA LEU A 137 5.91 13.02 -4.81
C LEU A 137 5.14 11.71 -4.90
N LYS A 138 4.05 11.55 -4.13
CA LYS A 138 3.19 10.37 -4.19
C LYS A 138 2.54 10.19 -5.56
N ARG A 139 2.04 11.25 -6.17
CA ARG A 139 1.48 11.20 -7.52
C ARG A 139 2.51 10.84 -8.57
N ILE A 140 3.75 11.35 -8.44
CA ILE A 140 4.86 10.97 -9.33
C ILE A 140 5.20 9.48 -9.14
N GLU A 141 5.23 8.96 -7.91
CA GLU A 141 5.47 7.55 -7.62
C GLU A 141 4.39 6.65 -8.29
N ILE A 142 3.12 7.04 -8.20
CA ILE A 142 2.03 6.33 -8.88
C ILE A 142 2.18 6.43 -10.41
N ALA A 143 2.58 7.59 -10.93
CA ALA A 143 2.87 7.76 -12.37
C ALA A 143 3.96 6.79 -12.84
N MET A 144 5.00 6.56 -12.05
CA MET A 144 6.04 5.56 -12.35
C MET A 144 5.49 4.13 -12.39
N VAL A 145 4.61 3.77 -11.45
CA VAL A 145 3.93 2.46 -11.43
C VAL A 145 3.06 2.29 -12.68
N LEU A 146 2.29 3.32 -13.06
CA LEU A 146 1.49 3.33 -14.29
C LEU A 146 2.34 3.18 -15.54
N ALA A 147 3.44 3.96 -15.65
CA ALA A 147 4.37 3.90 -16.78
C ALA A 147 5.00 2.52 -16.95
N ARG A 148 5.23 1.81 -15.84
CA ARG A 148 5.80 0.46 -15.85
C ARG A 148 4.83 -0.61 -16.34
N GLY A 149 3.52 -0.43 -16.13
CA GLY A 149 2.50 -1.40 -16.54
C GLY A 149 2.63 -2.73 -15.82
N THR A 150 2.68 -2.71 -14.49
CA THR A 150 2.93 -3.89 -13.65
C THR A 150 1.72 -4.80 -13.55
N LYS A 151 1.96 -6.11 -13.32
CA LYS A 151 0.93 -7.11 -13.06
C LYS A 151 0.40 -7.05 -11.63
N LEU A 152 1.27 -6.67 -10.68
CA LEU A 152 0.93 -6.44 -9.28
C LEU A 152 1.56 -5.13 -8.81
N SER A 153 0.74 -4.20 -8.38
CA SER A 153 1.16 -2.91 -7.82
C SER A 153 0.86 -2.88 -6.33
N ILE A 154 1.88 -2.75 -5.50
CA ILE A 154 1.76 -2.70 -4.04
C ILE A 154 1.96 -1.26 -3.59
N PHE A 155 1.04 -0.73 -2.80
CA PHE A 155 1.09 0.61 -2.20
C PHE A 155 1.03 0.49 -0.68
N ASP A 156 2.05 1.00 0.00
CA ASP A 156 2.14 0.96 1.46
C ASP A 156 1.79 2.34 2.03
N GLU A 157 0.58 2.46 2.58
CA GLU A 157 0.02 3.69 3.17
C GLU A 157 0.27 4.94 2.29
N PRO A 158 -0.22 4.95 1.04
CA PRO A 158 0.08 6.04 0.10
C PRO A 158 -0.48 7.39 0.54
N GLU A 159 -1.42 7.39 1.48
CA GLU A 159 -2.02 8.58 2.08
C GLU A 159 -1.19 9.17 3.23
N ALA A 160 -0.17 8.48 3.72
CA ALA A 160 0.60 8.94 4.87
C ALA A 160 1.32 10.25 4.59
N GLY A 161 1.11 11.24 5.47
CA GLY A 161 1.79 12.54 5.39
C GLY A 161 1.32 13.48 4.30
N ILE A 162 0.13 13.25 3.71
CA ILE A 162 -0.50 14.16 2.76
C ILE A 162 -1.71 14.87 3.38
N ASP A 163 -1.97 16.09 2.91
CA ASP A 163 -3.10 16.90 3.34
C ASP A 163 -4.43 16.39 2.74
N LEU A 164 -5.55 16.87 3.30
CA LEU A 164 -6.90 16.44 2.91
C LEU A 164 -7.22 16.67 1.42
N TRP A 165 -6.75 17.77 0.84
CA TRP A 165 -7.02 18.10 -0.57
C TRP A 165 -6.20 17.19 -1.51
N SER A 166 -4.94 16.96 -1.17
CA SER A 166 -4.08 16.03 -1.87
C SER A 166 -4.59 14.60 -1.76
N PHE A 167 -5.18 14.22 -0.62
CA PHE A 167 -5.81 12.90 -0.43
C PHE A 167 -7.01 12.70 -1.36
N GLN A 168 -7.87 13.70 -1.55
CA GLN A 168 -8.99 13.60 -2.49
C GLN A 168 -8.52 13.36 -3.93
N ASN A 169 -7.48 14.10 -4.33
CA ASN A 169 -6.86 13.89 -5.64
C ASN A 169 -6.24 12.48 -5.77
N LEU A 170 -5.65 11.96 -4.68
CA LEU A 170 -5.09 10.61 -4.65
C LEU A 170 -6.16 9.53 -4.87
N ILE A 171 -7.34 9.67 -4.28
CA ILE A 171 -8.47 8.77 -4.50
C ILE A 171 -8.84 8.71 -5.99
N HIS A 172 -9.01 9.87 -6.65
CA HIS A 172 -9.31 9.92 -8.09
C HIS A 172 -8.21 9.29 -8.95
N VAL A 173 -6.95 9.39 -8.52
CA VAL A 173 -5.83 8.73 -9.21
C VAL A 173 -5.97 7.21 -9.11
N PHE A 174 -6.30 6.67 -7.92
CA PHE A 174 -6.52 5.24 -7.74
C PHE A 174 -7.75 4.72 -8.51
N GLU A 175 -8.86 5.48 -8.57
CA GLU A 175 -10.02 5.15 -9.39
C GLU A 175 -9.64 5.01 -10.86
N LYS A 176 -8.97 6.00 -11.44
CA LYS A 176 -8.47 5.96 -12.82
C LYS A 176 -7.46 4.83 -13.06
N MET A 177 -6.56 4.61 -12.08
CA MET A 177 -5.61 3.52 -12.14
C MET A 177 -6.32 2.16 -12.19
N TYR A 178 -7.32 1.95 -11.36
CA TYR A 178 -8.12 0.72 -11.34
C TYR A 178 -8.83 0.45 -12.68
N GLU A 179 -9.32 1.49 -13.36
CA GLU A 179 -9.95 1.36 -14.69
C GLU A 179 -8.94 0.94 -15.77
N LYS A 180 -7.71 1.45 -15.72
CA LYS A 180 -6.70 1.32 -16.78
C LYS A 180 -5.74 0.14 -16.61
N ILE A 181 -5.34 -0.18 -15.39
CA ILE A 181 -4.42 -1.27 -15.12
C ILE A 181 -5.12 -2.62 -15.35
N ARG A 182 -4.48 -3.48 -16.13
CA ARG A 182 -4.89 -4.88 -16.32
C ARG A 182 -4.41 -5.80 -15.19
N GLY A 183 -3.50 -5.31 -14.34
CA GLY A 183 -2.94 -6.02 -13.20
C GLY A 183 -3.78 -5.88 -11.93
N SER A 184 -3.26 -6.41 -10.83
CA SER A 184 -3.85 -6.30 -9.50
C SER A 184 -3.21 -5.17 -8.69
N ILE A 185 -4.00 -4.55 -7.83
CA ILE A 185 -3.60 -3.53 -6.87
C ILE A 185 -3.72 -4.12 -5.47
N LEU A 186 -2.63 -4.07 -4.70
CA LEU A 186 -2.59 -4.38 -3.28
C LEU A 186 -2.27 -3.09 -2.53
N ILE A 187 -3.20 -2.57 -1.74
CA ILE A 187 -3.01 -1.31 -1.03
C ILE A 187 -3.15 -1.50 0.46
N ILE A 188 -2.14 -1.10 1.21
CA ILE A 188 -2.23 -1.03 2.67
C ILE A 188 -2.78 0.34 3.04
N SER A 189 -3.90 0.36 3.75
CA SER A 189 -4.52 1.61 4.18
C SER A 189 -5.44 1.43 5.39
N HIS A 190 -5.61 2.52 6.13
CA HIS A 190 -6.60 2.65 7.21
C HIS A 190 -7.76 3.56 6.81
N GLN A 191 -7.69 4.17 5.63
CA GLN A 191 -8.68 5.14 5.15
C GLN A 191 -9.91 4.42 4.59
N GLU A 192 -11.07 4.68 5.17
CA GLU A 192 -12.34 4.07 4.76
C GLU A 192 -12.62 4.26 3.25
N ARG A 193 -12.28 5.43 2.69
CA ARG A 193 -12.46 5.71 1.26
C ARG A 193 -11.67 4.74 0.39
N ILE A 194 -10.43 4.43 0.77
CA ILE A 194 -9.59 3.47 0.05
C ILE A 194 -10.14 2.05 0.22
N LEU A 195 -10.55 1.69 1.44
CA LEU A 195 -11.15 0.38 1.72
C LEU A 195 -12.43 0.16 0.90
N ASN A 196 -13.23 1.22 0.71
CA ASN A 196 -14.46 1.18 -0.09
C ASN A 196 -14.22 0.97 -1.60
N MET A 197 -13.04 1.27 -2.12
CA MET A 197 -12.67 1.03 -3.51
C MET A 197 -12.28 -0.43 -3.79
N ALA A 198 -11.88 -1.17 -2.76
CA ALA A 198 -11.39 -2.53 -2.90
C ALA A 198 -12.51 -3.52 -3.26
N ASN A 199 -12.15 -4.61 -3.97
CA ASN A 199 -13.03 -5.75 -4.17
C ASN A 199 -13.09 -6.61 -2.92
N LYS A 200 -11.89 -6.86 -2.31
CA LYS A 200 -11.74 -7.62 -1.07
C LYS A 200 -10.88 -6.89 -0.06
N ILE A 201 -11.10 -7.20 1.19
CA ILE A 201 -10.31 -6.70 2.33
C ILE A 201 -9.60 -7.86 2.99
N LEU A 202 -8.29 -7.70 3.19
CA LEU A 202 -7.43 -8.55 4.00
C LEU A 202 -7.19 -7.85 5.33
N TYR A 203 -7.70 -8.41 6.42
CA TYR A 203 -7.49 -7.91 7.76
C TYR A 203 -6.40 -8.72 8.46
N ILE A 204 -5.27 -8.05 8.75
CA ILE A 204 -4.12 -8.66 9.43
C ILE A 204 -4.08 -8.15 10.88
N LYS A 205 -4.01 -9.08 11.81
CA LYS A 205 -3.89 -8.81 13.24
C LYS A 205 -2.91 -9.78 13.88
N ASP A 206 -2.03 -9.27 14.73
CA ASP A 206 -1.04 -10.05 15.48
C ASP A 206 -0.21 -11.00 14.60
N GLY A 207 0.12 -10.54 13.38
CA GLY A 207 0.92 -11.28 12.41
C GLY A 207 0.17 -12.37 11.64
N SER A 208 -1.15 -12.51 11.81
CA SER A 208 -1.98 -13.54 11.17
C SER A 208 -3.12 -12.95 10.35
N VAL A 209 -3.65 -13.73 9.40
CA VAL A 209 -4.87 -13.37 8.67
C VAL A 209 -6.06 -13.55 9.61
N ALA A 210 -6.61 -12.43 10.10
CA ALA A 210 -7.79 -12.47 10.96
C ALA A 210 -9.09 -12.54 10.15
N ALA A 211 -9.12 -11.95 8.94
CA ALA A 211 -10.23 -12.07 8.01
C ALA A 211 -9.76 -11.78 6.58
N TYR A 212 -10.37 -12.44 5.59
CA TYR A 212 -10.20 -12.15 4.16
C TYR A 212 -11.51 -12.42 3.43
N GLY A 213 -12.03 -11.45 2.71
CA GLY A 213 -13.30 -11.60 2.00
C GLY A 213 -13.75 -10.33 1.30
N ALA A 214 -14.97 -10.39 0.72
CA ALA A 214 -15.58 -9.24 0.05
C ALA A 214 -15.67 -8.04 1.00
N LYS A 215 -15.42 -6.84 0.49
CA LYS A 215 -15.44 -5.60 1.30
C LYS A 215 -16.77 -5.42 2.03
N ASP A 216 -17.88 -5.72 1.36
CA ASP A 216 -19.23 -5.53 1.91
C ASP A 216 -19.52 -6.42 3.12
N GLN A 217 -18.75 -7.50 3.28
CA GLN A 217 -18.83 -8.39 4.44
C GLN A 217 -17.86 -7.98 5.56
N ILE A 218 -16.65 -7.58 5.20
CA ILE A 218 -15.57 -7.30 6.16
C ILE A 218 -15.64 -5.87 6.71
N LEU A 219 -15.83 -4.86 5.86
CA LEU A 219 -15.77 -3.46 6.27
C LEU A 219 -16.79 -3.07 7.34
N PRO A 220 -18.07 -3.49 7.27
CA PRO A 220 -19.04 -3.17 8.33
C PRO A 220 -18.67 -3.77 9.69
N GLN A 221 -18.01 -4.94 9.71
CA GLN A 221 -17.57 -5.56 10.96
C GLN A 221 -16.40 -4.79 11.59
N LEU A 222 -15.47 -4.30 10.76
CA LEU A 222 -14.33 -3.51 11.21
C LEU A 222 -14.77 -2.17 11.81
N LEU A 223 -15.74 -1.49 11.17
CA LEU A 223 -16.26 -0.20 11.65
C LEU A 223 -17.00 -0.37 12.99
N LYS A 224 -17.85 -1.38 13.14
CA LYS A 224 -18.55 -1.67 14.42
C LYS A 224 -17.59 -1.95 15.58
N ASN A 225 -16.47 -2.64 15.31
CA ASN A 225 -15.48 -2.95 16.33
C ASN A 225 -14.68 -1.72 16.79
N GLN A 226 -14.53 -0.70 15.95
CA GLN A 226 -13.90 0.58 16.32
C GLN A 226 -14.78 1.36 17.28
N ASP A 227 -16.08 1.44 17.04
CA ASP A 227 -17.04 2.14 17.94
C ASP A 227 -17.12 1.51 19.33
N SER A 228 -17.10 0.16 19.39
CA SER A 228 -17.15 -0.56 20.66
C SER A 228 -15.88 -0.42 21.50
N SER A 229 -14.72 -0.29 20.90
CA SER A 229 -13.44 -0.08 21.60
C SER A 229 -13.32 1.35 22.16
N THR A 230 -13.81 2.34 21.45
CA THR A 230 -13.83 3.74 21.90
C THR A 230 -14.79 3.94 23.08
N CYS A 231 -15.94 3.24 23.09
CA CYS A 231 -16.91 3.31 24.16
C CYS A 231 -16.40 2.66 25.46
N LYS A 232 -15.68 1.54 25.39
CA LYS A 232 -15.09 0.88 26.58
C LYS A 232 -14.03 1.74 27.25
N VAL A 233 -13.14 2.38 26.49
CA VAL A 233 -12.10 3.27 27.06
C VAL A 233 -12.71 4.50 27.74
N LEU A 234 -13.84 5.02 27.25
CA LEU A 234 -14.55 6.13 27.88
C LEU A 234 -15.29 5.71 29.15
N THR A 235 -15.91 4.54 29.15
CA THR A 235 -16.61 4.01 30.36
C THR A 235 -15.64 3.66 31.49
N ASP A 236 -14.47 3.09 31.17
CA ASP A 236 -13.45 2.78 32.19
C ASP A 236 -12.83 4.06 32.79
N LYS A 237 -12.60 5.10 31.99
CA LYS A 237 -12.14 6.41 32.50
C LYS A 237 -13.17 7.15 33.32
N LEU A 238 -14.47 6.97 33.05
CA LEU A 238 -15.56 7.54 33.85
C LEU A 238 -15.81 6.76 35.14
N ALA A 239 -15.51 5.46 35.15
CA ALA A 239 -15.60 4.64 36.37
C ALA A 239 -14.45 4.91 37.36
N ASP A 240 -13.24 5.19 36.89
CA ASP A 240 -12.10 5.56 37.74
C ASP A 240 -12.13 6.99 38.26
N GLY A 241 -12.96 7.87 37.71
CA GLY A 241 -13.12 9.28 38.11
C GLY A 241 -13.99 9.51 39.36
N LYS A 242 -14.57 8.48 39.98
CA LYS A 242 -15.35 8.58 41.24
C LYS A 242 -14.53 8.10 42.42
N LYS A 243 -13.41 8.73 42.72
CA LYS A 243 -12.85 8.74 44.07
C LYS A 243 -12.96 10.14 44.63
N GLU A 244 -13.78 10.24 45.66
CA GLU A 244 -14.08 11.42 46.44
C GLU A 244 -12.81 12.14 46.93
N VAL A 245 -12.82 13.46 46.78
CA VAL A 245 -11.89 14.35 47.48
C VAL A 245 -12.47 14.55 48.88
N PRO A 246 -11.76 14.23 49.97
CA PRO A 246 -12.24 14.58 51.32
C PRO A 246 -12.08 16.09 51.49
N VAL A 247 -13.18 16.70 51.88
CA VAL A 247 -13.23 18.09 52.36
C VAL A 247 -12.61 18.15 53.75
N ALA A 248 -11.55 18.92 53.87
CA ALA A 248 -11.05 19.41 55.15
C ALA A 248 -11.12 20.94 55.18
#